data_c2cc2fcdf1449439edc4dc85bface61b
#
_entry.id   c2cc2fcdf1449439edc4dc85bface61b
#
_cell.length_a   1.000
_cell.length_b   1.000
_cell.length_c   1.000
_cell.angle_alpha   90.00
_cell.angle_beta   90.00
_cell.angle_gamma   90.00
#
_symmetry.space_group_name_H-M   'P 1'
#
loop_
_entity.id
_entity.type
_entity.pdbx_description
1 polymer ?
#
loop_
_entity_poly.entity_id
_entity_poly.type
_entity_poly.pdbx_seq_one_letter_code
_entity_poly.pdbx_strand_id
1 'polypeptide(L)'
;MKKVKMYISFLLFLLFASSQVKAECSSKAKDIPVYKVKKHLGTRTAEPSVTASLEQNQLTVNVGCYMGIVKVYVYGDNGSLMASSSVAIEGNGLCTLDMSAFENGSYNVTVELGDMIYWGMFDI
;
A
#
# COMPACT_ATOMS: atom_id res chain seq x y z
N MET A 1 4.63 45.22 26.51
CA MET A 1 4.78 45.38 25.12
C MET A 1 5.69 44.38 24.50
N LYS A 2 6.84 44.12 25.03
CA LYS A 2 7.70 43.16 24.39
C LYS A 2 7.15 41.75 24.44
N LYS A 3 6.38 41.42 25.46
CA LYS A 3 5.83 40.10 25.61
C LYS A 3 4.84 39.78 24.52
N VAL A 4 4.10 40.78 24.06
CA VAL A 4 3.11 40.56 23.03
C VAL A 4 3.77 40.17 21.70
N LYS A 5 4.91 40.76 21.40
CA LYS A 5 5.60 40.43 20.18
C LYS A 5 6.12 39.00 20.21
N MET A 6 6.56 38.54 21.34
CA MET A 6 7.04 37.19 21.45
C MET A 6 5.93 36.19 21.23
N TYR A 7 4.75 36.45 21.73
CA TYR A 7 3.65 35.54 21.56
C TYR A 7 3.22 35.46 20.11
N ILE A 8 3.22 36.56 19.40
CA ILE A 8 2.85 36.57 18.01
C ILE A 8 3.84 35.77 17.17
N SER A 9 5.11 35.91 17.47
CA SER A 9 6.13 35.20 16.75
C SER A 9 6.01 33.69 16.97
N PHE A 10 5.70 33.30 18.19
CA PHE A 10 5.55 31.90 18.52
C PHE A 10 4.31 31.31 17.81
N LEU A 11 3.25 32.08 17.74
CA LEU A 11 2.06 31.62 17.08
C LEU A 11 2.30 31.41 15.60
N LEU A 12 3.03 32.30 14.95
CA LEU A 12 3.35 32.16 13.56
C LEU A 12 4.20 30.93 13.29
N PHE A 13 5.10 30.63 14.18
CA PHE A 13 5.94 29.47 14.04
C PHE A 13 5.10 28.19 14.11
N LEU A 14 4.11 28.13 14.96
CA LEU A 14 3.25 26.98 15.07
C LEU A 14 2.42 26.78 13.82
N LEU A 15 1.98 27.85 13.21
CA LEU A 15 1.22 27.77 11.98
C LEU A 15 2.06 27.20 10.84
N PHE A 16 3.32 27.58 10.76
CA PHE A 16 4.17 27.09 9.71
C PHE A 16 4.43 25.59 9.91
N ALA A 17 4.63 25.15 11.12
CA ALA A 17 4.85 23.74 11.39
C ALA A 17 3.65 22.91 10.98
N SER A 18 2.44 23.40 11.24
CA SER A 18 1.25 22.67 10.86
C SER A 18 1.13 22.57 9.34
N SER A 19 1.47 23.61 8.64
CA SER A 19 1.40 23.59 7.18
C SER A 19 2.36 22.58 6.60
N GLN A 20 3.56 22.50 7.13
CA GLN A 20 4.54 21.56 6.63
C GLN A 20 4.09 20.12 6.83
N VAL A 21 3.50 19.82 7.94
CA VAL A 21 3.02 18.49 8.22
C VAL A 21 1.92 18.11 7.23
N LYS A 22 1.03 19.03 6.91
CA LYS A 22 0.00 18.74 5.96
C LYS A 22 0.58 18.49 4.58
N ALA A 23 1.56 19.24 4.20
CA ALA A 23 2.18 19.07 2.90
C ALA A 23 2.81 17.69 2.77
N GLU A 24 3.41 17.19 3.81
CA GLU A 24 4.00 15.88 3.75
C GLU A 24 2.95 14.80 3.67
N CYS A 25 1.85 14.95 4.32
CA CYS A 25 0.84 13.92 4.28
C CYS A 25 0.16 13.84 2.93
N SER A 26 0.19 14.86 2.15
CA SER A 26 -0.52 14.83 0.90
C SER A 26 0.26 14.21 -0.23
N SER A 27 1.49 13.77 -0.05
CA SER A 27 2.22 13.33 -1.20
C SER A 27 2.23 11.89 -1.33
N LYS A 28 2.02 11.27 -2.29
CA LYS A 28 2.64 10.36 -2.95
C LYS A 28 2.39 8.97 -2.85
N ALA A 29 1.20 8.44 -2.86
CA ALA A 29 0.97 7.03 -3.06
C ALA A 29 1.12 6.76 -4.55
N LYS A 30 1.81 5.67 -4.91
CA LYS A 30 2.01 5.36 -6.26
C LYS A 30 1.20 4.14 -6.52
N ASP A 31 0.22 4.19 -7.37
CA ASP A 31 -0.63 3.06 -7.65
C ASP A 31 0.09 2.03 -8.50
N ILE A 32 -0.06 0.78 -8.16
CA ILE A 32 0.55 -0.31 -8.87
C ILE A 32 -0.52 -0.99 -9.70
N PRO A 33 -0.37 -1.08 -11.00
CA PRO A 33 -1.36 -1.78 -11.82
C PRO A 33 -1.39 -3.27 -11.45
N VAL A 34 -2.54 -3.80 -11.19
CA VAL A 34 -2.68 -5.20 -10.79
C VAL A 34 -3.52 -5.91 -11.82
N TYR A 35 -3.04 -7.05 -12.28
CA TYR A 35 -3.71 -7.84 -13.30
C TYR A 35 -4.16 -9.19 -12.73
N LYS A 36 -5.32 -9.64 -13.12
CA LYS A 36 -5.85 -10.88 -12.62
C LYS A 36 -5.42 -12.02 -13.51
N VAL A 37 -4.92 -13.07 -12.92
CA VAL A 37 -4.54 -14.24 -13.67
C VAL A 37 -5.69 -15.18 -13.50
N LYS A 38 -6.48 -15.47 -14.56
CA LYS A 38 -7.59 -16.17 -14.40
C LYS A 38 -7.35 -17.58 -14.27
N LYS A 39 -7.61 -18.21 -13.20
CA LYS A 39 -7.42 -19.49 -13.04
C LYS A 39 -8.62 -20.29 -13.15
N HIS A 40 -9.76 -19.93 -12.85
CA HIS A 40 -10.88 -20.75 -12.75
C HIS A 40 -12.07 -20.08 -13.21
N LEU A 41 -12.93 -20.78 -13.88
CA LEU A 41 -13.99 -20.17 -14.38
C LEU A 41 -15.10 -20.19 -13.60
N GLY A 42 -15.38 -19.74 -12.68
CA GLY A 42 -16.42 -19.74 -11.93
C GLY A 42 -17.47 -19.01 -12.23
N THR A 43 -18.46 -19.12 -11.62
CA THR A 43 -19.47 -18.42 -11.93
C THR A 43 -19.59 -17.45 -11.04
N ARG A 44 -19.61 -16.82 -10.74
CA ARG A 44 -19.63 -16.00 -9.88
C ARG A 44 -20.24 -14.92 -9.68
N THR A 45 -20.56 -14.50 -8.93
CA THR A 45 -21.28 -13.46 -8.60
C THR A 45 -20.46 -12.31 -8.40
N ALA A 46 -20.09 -11.89 -7.32
CA ALA A 46 -19.30 -10.73 -7.10
C ALA A 46 -17.85 -11.07 -7.24
N GLU A 47 -17.11 -10.28 -7.94
CA GLU A 47 -15.72 -10.50 -8.08
C GLU A 47 -14.97 -9.69 -7.08
N PRO A 48 -14.00 -10.17 -6.40
CA PRO A 48 -13.21 -9.37 -5.47
C PRO A 48 -12.49 -8.25 -6.17
N SER A 49 -12.26 -7.16 -5.47
CA SER A 49 -11.46 -6.09 -6.02
C SER A 49 -10.11 -6.09 -5.34
N VAL A 50 -9.04 -5.96 -6.10
CA VAL A 50 -7.69 -5.95 -5.55
C VAL A 50 -6.98 -4.75 -6.12
N THR A 51 -6.46 -3.89 -5.25
CA THR A 51 -5.65 -2.77 -5.68
C THR A 51 -4.38 -2.74 -4.83
N ALA A 52 -3.33 -2.22 -5.35
CA ALA A 52 -2.06 -2.12 -4.64
C ALA A 52 -1.48 -0.74 -4.83
N SER A 53 -0.77 -0.27 -3.82
CA SER A 53 -0.10 1.01 -3.90
C SER A 53 1.17 0.99 -3.07
N LEU A 54 2.11 1.85 -3.41
CA LEU A 54 3.36 1.96 -2.68
C LEU A 54 3.49 3.39 -2.22
N GLU A 55 3.65 3.60 -0.92
CA GLU A 55 3.78 4.91 -0.38
C GLU A 55 4.85 4.89 0.70
N GLN A 56 5.86 5.66 0.58
CA GLN A 56 6.95 5.76 1.56
C GLN A 56 7.51 4.39 1.89
N ASN A 57 7.75 3.61 0.87
CA ASN A 57 8.31 2.26 1.01
C ASN A 57 7.38 1.31 1.76
N GLN A 58 6.11 1.60 1.79
CA GLN A 58 5.15 0.67 2.36
C GLN A 58 4.21 0.22 1.25
N LEU A 59 4.17 -1.07 1.02
CA LEU A 59 3.30 -1.63 0.02
C LEU A 59 1.97 -1.94 0.68
N THR A 60 0.88 -1.46 0.12
CA THR A 60 -0.45 -1.69 0.64
C THR A 60 -1.29 -2.37 -0.42
N VAL A 61 -1.90 -3.49 -0.06
CA VAL A 61 -2.80 -4.21 -0.94
C VAL A 61 -4.19 -4.13 -0.32
N ASN A 62 -5.14 -3.57 -1.07
CA ASN A 62 -6.50 -3.47 -0.60
C ASN A 62 -7.33 -4.51 -1.30
N VAL A 63 -8.13 -5.24 -0.54
CA VAL A 63 -8.99 -6.28 -1.08
C VAL A 63 -10.42 -6.00 -0.65
N GLY A 64 -11.33 -6.03 -1.58
CA GLY A 64 -12.74 -5.83 -1.28
C GLY A 64 -13.58 -6.98 -1.79
N CYS A 65 -14.73 -7.16 -1.22
CA CYS A 65 -15.68 -8.20 -1.60
C CYS A 65 -15.10 -9.60 -1.52
N TYR A 66 -14.39 -9.91 -0.47
CA TYR A 66 -13.78 -11.22 -0.32
C TYR A 66 -13.89 -11.71 1.13
N MET A 67 -14.04 -13.00 1.32
CA MET A 67 -14.03 -13.58 2.61
C MET A 67 -13.05 -14.71 2.60
N GLY A 68 -12.06 -14.68 3.40
CA GLY A 68 -11.05 -15.73 3.51
C GLY A 68 -9.67 -15.16 3.74
N ILE A 69 -8.66 -15.97 3.51
CA ILE A 69 -7.29 -15.57 3.75
C ILE A 69 -6.69 -15.05 2.47
N VAL A 70 -6.07 -13.89 2.58
CA VAL A 70 -5.36 -13.27 1.46
C VAL A 70 -3.89 -13.43 1.73
N LYS A 71 -3.14 -13.93 0.75
CA LYS A 71 -1.70 -14.08 0.88
C LYS A 71 -1.04 -13.17 -0.12
N VAL A 72 -0.05 -12.43 0.32
CA VAL A 72 0.67 -11.49 -0.53
C VAL A 72 2.13 -11.88 -0.54
N TYR A 73 2.71 -11.99 -1.73
CA TYR A 73 4.11 -12.34 -1.88
C TYR A 73 4.80 -11.29 -2.72
N VAL A 74 6.03 -10.94 -2.38
CA VAL A 74 6.82 -10.00 -3.15
C VAL A 74 8.06 -10.73 -3.64
N TYR A 75 8.28 -10.73 -4.94
CA TYR A 75 9.43 -11.38 -5.54
C TYR A 75 10.35 -10.33 -6.14
N GLY A 76 11.62 -10.58 -6.06
CA GLY A 76 12.61 -9.69 -6.67
C GLY A 76 12.74 -9.91 -8.16
N ASP A 77 13.60 -9.12 -8.78
CA ASP A 77 13.79 -9.17 -10.20
C ASP A 77 14.30 -10.53 -10.63
N ASN A 78 15.04 -11.22 -9.82
CA ASN A 78 15.57 -12.53 -10.16
C ASN A 78 14.59 -13.65 -9.82
N GLY A 79 13.39 -13.35 -9.42
CA GLY A 79 12.40 -14.36 -9.08
C GLY A 79 12.45 -14.90 -7.69
N SER A 80 13.31 -14.38 -6.82
CA SER A 80 13.38 -14.91 -5.47
C SER A 80 12.34 -14.26 -4.59
N LEU A 81 11.80 -15.00 -3.65
CA LEU A 81 10.79 -14.47 -2.73
C LEU A 81 11.46 -13.57 -1.72
N MET A 82 11.06 -12.33 -1.63
CA MET A 82 11.66 -11.35 -0.76
C MET A 82 10.82 -11.07 0.46
N ALA A 83 9.52 -11.14 0.38
CA ALA A 83 8.65 -10.90 1.53
C ALA A 83 7.30 -11.55 1.30
N SER A 84 6.60 -11.84 2.35
CA SER A 84 5.25 -12.37 2.24
C SER A 84 4.45 -12.02 3.49
N SER A 85 3.16 -11.99 3.35
CA SER A 85 2.26 -11.72 4.46
C SER A 85 0.92 -12.36 4.17
N SER A 86 0.14 -12.60 5.19
CA SER A 86 -1.21 -13.10 5.00
C SER A 86 -2.14 -12.44 6.01
N VAL A 87 -3.39 -12.30 5.64
CA VAL A 87 -4.37 -11.68 6.52
C VAL A 87 -5.73 -12.28 6.22
N ALA A 88 -6.55 -12.42 7.23
CA ALA A 88 -7.91 -12.90 7.04
C ALA A 88 -8.82 -11.69 6.83
N ILE A 89 -9.64 -11.74 5.80
CA ILE A 89 -10.50 -10.62 5.46
C ILE A 89 -11.94 -11.07 5.45
N GLU A 90 -12.81 -10.24 5.98
CA GLU A 90 -14.22 -10.51 5.98
C GLU A 90 -14.88 -9.32 5.31
N GLY A 91 -15.03 -9.36 4.04
CA GLY A 91 -15.61 -8.28 3.26
C GLY A 91 -14.56 -7.38 2.66
N ASN A 92 -13.99 -6.49 3.43
CA ASN A 92 -12.96 -5.59 2.96
C ASN A 92 -11.80 -5.58 3.96
N GLY A 93 -10.63 -5.41 3.47
CA GLY A 93 -9.46 -5.31 4.33
C GLY A 93 -8.23 -4.93 3.56
N LEU A 94 -7.12 -4.79 4.26
CA LEU A 94 -5.88 -4.48 3.61
C LEU A 94 -4.73 -5.22 4.22
N CYS A 95 -3.68 -5.40 3.46
CA CYS A 95 -2.47 -6.06 3.91
C CYS A 95 -1.33 -5.13 3.57
N THR A 96 -0.44 -4.88 4.50
CA THR A 96 0.68 -3.98 4.27
C THR A 96 2.01 -4.70 4.48
N LEU A 97 3.01 -4.30 3.72
CA LEU A 97 4.34 -4.84 3.85
C LEU A 97 5.32 -3.69 3.87
N ASP A 98 6.26 -3.71 4.80
CA ASP A 98 7.27 -2.69 4.91
C ASP A 98 8.41 -3.03 3.98
N MET A 99 8.65 -2.21 2.98
CA MET A 99 9.67 -2.43 2.00
C MET A 99 10.88 -1.53 2.21
N SER A 100 11.00 -0.91 3.39
CA SER A 100 12.07 0.06 3.60
C SER A 100 13.46 -0.55 3.59
N ALA A 101 13.58 -1.83 3.86
CA ALA A 101 14.88 -2.48 3.85
C ALA A 101 15.25 -3.03 2.46
N PHE A 102 14.40 -2.87 1.48
CA PHE A 102 14.67 -3.43 0.17
C PHE A 102 15.49 -2.47 -0.66
N GLU A 103 16.34 -2.99 -1.49
CA GLU A 103 17.16 -2.16 -2.35
C GLU A 103 16.34 -1.63 -3.51
N ASN A 104 16.77 -0.57 -4.12
CA ASN A 104 16.09 -0.01 -5.27
C ASN A 104 16.12 -1.02 -6.40
N GLY A 105 15.05 -1.18 -7.08
CA GLY A 105 14.97 -2.13 -8.17
C GLY A 105 13.53 -2.45 -8.51
N SER A 106 13.35 -3.46 -9.33
CA SER A 106 12.04 -3.87 -9.79
C SER A 106 11.57 -5.09 -9.02
N TYR A 107 10.33 -5.10 -8.66
CA TYR A 107 9.75 -6.18 -7.88
C TYR A 107 8.38 -6.55 -8.42
N ASN A 108 7.93 -7.77 -8.08
CA ASN A 108 6.60 -8.23 -8.45
C ASN A 108 5.83 -8.52 -7.20
N VAL A 109 4.56 -8.14 -7.18
CA VAL A 109 3.69 -8.51 -6.07
C VAL A 109 2.66 -9.49 -6.59
N THR A 110 2.42 -10.55 -5.84
CA THR A 110 1.41 -11.55 -6.17
C THR A 110 0.43 -11.64 -5.01
N VAL A 111 -0.85 -11.59 -5.30
CA VAL A 111 -1.88 -11.65 -4.28
C VAL A 111 -2.74 -12.86 -4.57
N GLU A 112 -2.85 -13.77 -3.61
CA GLU A 112 -3.64 -14.96 -3.77
C GLU A 112 -4.91 -14.89 -2.93
N LEU A 113 -6.06 -15.04 -3.57
CA LEU A 113 -7.34 -15.05 -2.91
C LEU A 113 -7.98 -16.39 -3.27
N GLY A 114 -7.72 -17.39 -2.50
CA GLY A 114 -8.21 -18.72 -2.80
C GLY A 114 -7.66 -19.20 -4.14
N ASP A 115 -8.55 -19.42 -5.12
CA ASP A 115 -8.10 -19.89 -6.41
C ASP A 115 -7.75 -18.76 -7.34
N MET A 116 -7.92 -17.53 -6.96
CA MET A 116 -7.65 -16.40 -7.82
C MET A 116 -6.31 -15.79 -7.51
N ILE A 117 -5.57 -15.42 -8.52
CA ILE A 117 -4.26 -14.81 -8.35
C ILE A 117 -4.22 -13.50 -9.10
N TYR A 118 -3.70 -12.47 -8.42
CA TYR A 118 -3.52 -11.16 -9.01
C TYR A 118 -2.03 -10.83 -8.92
N TRP A 119 -1.51 -10.10 -9.87
CA TRP A 119 -0.09 -9.74 -9.83
C TRP A 119 0.14 -8.35 -10.40
N GLY A 120 1.23 -7.74 -10.02
CA GLY A 120 1.62 -6.44 -10.51
C GLY A 120 3.12 -6.24 -10.38
N MET A 121 3.64 -5.27 -11.06
CA MET A 121 5.06 -4.96 -11.00
C MET A 121 5.24 -3.56 -10.50
N PHE A 122 6.26 -3.34 -9.72
CA PHE A 122 6.54 -2.01 -9.19
C PHE A 122 8.03 -1.83 -8.99
N ASP A 123 8.46 -0.58 -8.90
CA ASP A 123 9.86 -0.27 -8.69
C ASP A 123 10.02 0.50 -7.40
N ILE A 124 11.11 0.33 -6.75
CA ILE A 124 11.46 1.11 -5.57
C ILE A 124 12.63 2.01 -5.90
#